data_0424a8c8d7bca9bb6034e3a1410ee7f4
#
_entry.id   0424a8c8d7bca9bb6034e3a1410ee7f4
#
_cell.length_a   1.000
_cell.length_b   1.000
_cell.length_c   1.000
_cell.angle_alpha   90.00
_cell.angle_beta   90.00
_cell.angle_gamma   90.00
#
_symmetry.space_group_name_H-M   'P 1'
#
loop_
_entity.id
_entity.type
_entity.pdbx_description
1 polymer ?
#
loop_
_entity_poly.entity_id
_entity_poly.type
_entity_poly.pdbx_seq_one_letter_code
_entity_poly.pdbx_strand_id
1 'polypeptide(L)'
;GKAERKYAGVTHIDVANLDSVKADEILQYCKKKNITISALAYYPNVLDEDKECRKKSIDHLMKVIQASALLKINLVTTFIGRNKNLNITDNLELAGNVWKPILEYAESLNVKIAIENCPMLFTEDEWPGGKNIAVSPAIWRELFKRLPSEYLGLNFDPSHFIWQEMDYIRPLYEFKDKIFHVHYKDIRVDKEARNEVGVL
;
A
#
# COMPACT_ATOMS: atom_id res chain seq x y z
N GLY A 1 1.84 13.66 -2.24
CA GLY A 1 2.70 13.59 -3.41
C GLY A 1 2.15 14.40 -4.56
N LYS A 2 2.99 14.86 -5.48
CA LYS A 2 2.50 15.46 -6.71
C LYS A 2 1.71 14.42 -7.48
N ALA A 3 0.52 14.76 -7.96
CA ALA A 3 -0.26 13.94 -8.85
C ALA A 3 0.46 13.88 -10.21
N GLU A 4 1.35 12.92 -10.37
CA GLU A 4 2.02 12.64 -11.63
C GLU A 4 1.16 11.77 -12.55
N ARG A 5 0.08 11.21 -12.02
CA ARG A 5 -0.83 10.31 -12.73
C ARG A 5 -2.26 10.81 -12.67
N LYS A 6 -3.04 10.54 -13.73
CA LYS A 6 -4.47 10.86 -13.83
C LYS A 6 -5.31 10.36 -12.64
N TYR A 7 -4.87 9.26 -12.00
CA TYR A 7 -5.56 8.62 -10.86
C TYR A 7 -4.87 8.84 -9.52
N ALA A 8 -3.70 9.45 -9.48
CA ALA A 8 -3.11 9.90 -8.23
C ALA A 8 -3.97 11.04 -7.73
N GLY A 9 -4.66 10.85 -6.64
CA GLY A 9 -5.52 11.87 -6.03
C GLY A 9 -4.76 13.16 -5.72
N VAL A 10 -5.48 14.18 -5.36
CA VAL A 10 -4.90 15.43 -4.85
C VAL A 10 -4.13 15.18 -3.56
N THR A 11 -3.08 15.94 -3.34
CA THR A 11 -2.39 15.98 -2.04
C THR A 11 -3.31 16.60 -1.01
N HIS A 12 -3.85 15.78 -0.09
CA HIS A 12 -4.73 16.28 0.98
C HIS A 12 -3.92 16.90 2.13
N ILE A 13 -2.74 16.35 2.42
CA ILE A 13 -1.85 16.83 3.50
C ILE A 13 -0.45 16.97 2.91
N ASP A 14 0.15 18.15 3.09
CA ASP A 14 1.55 18.40 2.74
C ASP A 14 2.47 17.82 3.83
N VAL A 15 2.77 16.54 3.73
CA VAL A 15 3.59 15.82 4.71
C VAL A 15 5.04 16.29 4.75
N ALA A 16 5.51 17.02 3.72
CA ALA A 16 6.87 17.54 3.68
C ALA A 16 7.06 18.75 4.58
N ASN A 17 5.97 19.52 4.81
CA ASN A 17 5.96 20.74 5.60
C ASN A 17 4.99 20.65 6.80
N LEU A 18 4.63 19.43 7.21
CA LEU A 18 3.77 19.21 8.37
C LEU A 18 4.59 19.32 9.67
N ASP A 19 4.18 20.21 10.54
CA ASP A 19 4.66 20.34 11.91
C ASP A 19 3.52 20.05 12.91
N SER A 20 3.82 20.10 14.20
CA SER A 20 2.84 19.82 15.25
C SER A 20 1.68 20.83 15.27
N VAL A 21 1.92 22.09 14.93
CA VAL A 21 0.89 23.13 14.90
C VAL A 21 -0.12 22.84 13.79
N LYS A 22 0.37 22.59 12.58
CA LYS A 22 -0.49 22.22 11.43
C LYS A 22 -1.21 20.88 11.65
N ALA A 23 -0.56 19.93 12.30
CA ALA A 23 -1.19 18.66 12.66
C ALA A 23 -2.37 18.87 13.60
N ASP A 24 -2.20 19.70 14.63
CA ASP A 24 -3.28 20.05 15.56
C ASP A 24 -4.42 20.82 14.87
N GLU A 25 -4.12 21.75 13.97
CA GLU A 25 -5.13 22.44 13.15
C GLU A 25 -5.97 21.46 12.32
N ILE A 26 -5.32 20.49 11.66
CA ILE A 26 -6.01 19.43 10.87
C ILE A 26 -6.91 18.59 11.78
N LEU A 27 -6.40 18.16 12.94
CA LEU A 27 -7.17 17.35 13.89
C LEU A 27 -8.37 18.11 14.44
N GLN A 28 -8.22 19.39 14.78
CA GLN A 28 -9.32 20.24 15.22
C GLN A 28 -10.37 20.45 14.12
N TYR A 29 -9.93 20.64 12.88
CA TYR A 29 -10.83 20.76 11.74
C TYR A 29 -11.63 19.46 11.54
N CYS A 30 -10.98 18.30 11.56
CA CYS A 30 -11.64 17.00 11.48
C CYS A 30 -12.65 16.81 12.61
N LYS A 31 -12.27 17.14 13.84
CA LYS A 31 -13.16 17.08 15.00
C LYS A 31 -14.38 17.98 14.82
N LYS A 32 -14.20 19.22 14.36
CA LYS A 32 -15.31 20.17 14.09
C LYS A 32 -16.26 19.65 13.01
N LYS A 33 -15.78 18.86 12.06
CA LYS A 33 -16.57 18.24 10.99
C LYS A 33 -17.10 16.86 11.33
N ASN A 34 -16.83 16.36 12.52
CA ASN A 34 -17.15 14.99 12.94
C ASN A 34 -16.59 13.93 11.96
N ILE A 35 -15.32 14.11 11.53
CA ILE A 35 -14.61 13.23 10.61
C ILE A 35 -13.41 12.62 11.35
N THR A 36 -13.17 11.33 11.12
CA THR A 36 -11.96 10.65 11.57
C THR A 36 -11.15 10.21 10.35
N ILE A 37 -9.85 10.46 10.38
CA ILE A 37 -8.92 9.95 9.36
C ILE A 37 -8.52 8.54 9.79
N SER A 38 -8.84 7.53 8.99
CA SER A 38 -8.55 6.12 9.31
C SER A 38 -7.11 5.70 8.97
N ALA A 39 -6.53 6.28 7.93
CA ALA A 39 -5.16 6.01 7.50
C ALA A 39 -4.63 7.15 6.62
N LEU A 40 -3.31 7.30 6.55
CA LEU A 40 -2.67 8.03 5.47
C LEU A 40 -2.31 7.07 4.34
N ALA A 41 -2.57 7.49 3.09
CA ALA A 41 -2.37 6.65 1.91
C ALA A 41 -1.26 7.24 1.01
N TYR A 42 -0.26 6.42 0.69
CA TYR A 42 0.74 6.73 -0.31
C TYR A 42 1.20 5.44 -0.98
N TYR A 43 1.00 5.33 -2.29
CA TYR A 43 1.17 4.10 -3.05
C TYR A 43 2.32 4.21 -4.08
N PRO A 44 3.57 4.28 -3.62
CA PRO A 44 4.74 4.33 -4.49
C PRO A 44 5.18 2.93 -4.89
N ASN A 45 6.11 2.86 -5.85
CA ASN A 45 6.90 1.67 -6.07
C ASN A 45 8.27 1.80 -5.36
N VAL A 46 8.37 1.33 -4.12
CA VAL A 46 9.62 1.37 -3.33
C VAL A 46 10.62 0.29 -3.72
N LEU A 47 10.28 -0.58 -4.67
CA LEU A 47 11.18 -1.58 -5.26
C LEU A 47 11.53 -1.27 -6.71
N ASP A 48 11.27 -0.04 -7.17
CA ASP A 48 11.54 0.39 -8.54
C ASP A 48 12.97 0.03 -8.98
N GLU A 49 13.13 -0.38 -10.24
CA GLU A 49 14.44 -0.69 -10.84
C GLU A 49 15.33 0.56 -10.90
N ASP A 50 14.73 1.74 -11.12
CA ASP A 50 15.45 3.00 -11.05
C ASP A 50 15.73 3.37 -9.58
N LYS A 51 17.03 3.43 -9.25
CA LYS A 51 17.49 3.70 -7.89
C LYS A 51 17.08 5.09 -7.37
N GLU A 52 17.04 6.09 -8.25
CA GLU A 52 16.64 7.46 -7.88
C GLU A 52 15.14 7.54 -7.63
N CYS A 53 14.33 6.93 -8.49
CA CYS A 53 12.88 6.81 -8.30
C CYS A 53 12.57 6.06 -7.00
N ARG A 54 13.24 4.94 -6.78
CA ARG A 54 13.12 4.16 -5.54
C ARG A 54 13.48 4.98 -4.31
N LYS A 55 14.62 5.67 -4.32
CA LYS A 55 15.05 6.52 -3.21
C LYS A 55 14.03 7.62 -2.90
N LYS A 56 13.56 8.35 -3.92
CA LYS A 56 12.52 9.39 -3.75
C LYS A 56 11.23 8.84 -3.16
N SER A 57 10.83 7.64 -3.60
CA SER A 57 9.65 6.95 -3.11
C SER A 57 9.78 6.58 -1.62
N ILE A 58 10.94 6.05 -1.22
CA ILE A 58 11.23 5.70 0.17
C ILE A 58 11.30 6.97 1.04
N ASP A 59 12.05 8.00 0.62
CA ASP A 59 12.20 9.25 1.35
C ASP A 59 10.82 9.91 1.62
N HIS A 60 9.92 9.85 0.64
CA HIS A 60 8.57 10.39 0.82
C HIS A 60 7.70 9.49 1.71
N LEU A 61 7.79 8.16 1.59
CA LEU A 61 7.08 7.23 2.46
C LEU A 61 7.48 7.43 3.93
N MET A 62 8.75 7.66 4.22
CA MET A 62 9.22 7.97 5.58
C MET A 62 8.58 9.25 6.13
N LYS A 63 8.38 10.27 5.30
CA LYS A 63 7.64 11.50 5.69
C LYS A 63 6.16 11.23 5.95
N VAL A 64 5.53 10.35 5.17
CA VAL A 64 4.13 9.94 5.39
C VAL A 64 3.99 9.19 6.71
N ILE A 65 4.94 8.31 7.04
CA ILE A 65 4.97 7.60 8.34
C ILE A 65 5.10 8.61 9.49
N GLN A 66 6.02 9.56 9.39
CA GLN A 66 6.19 10.62 10.39
C GLN A 66 4.91 11.47 10.55
N ALA A 67 4.29 11.86 9.43
CA ALA A 67 3.04 12.62 9.43
C ALA A 67 1.89 11.83 10.08
N SER A 68 1.83 10.52 9.86
CA SER A 68 0.84 9.65 10.49
C SER A 68 0.99 9.63 12.02
N ALA A 69 2.21 9.60 12.52
CA ALA A 69 2.49 9.71 13.96
C ALA A 69 2.08 11.09 14.53
N LEU A 70 2.47 12.19 13.86
CA LEU A 70 2.10 13.56 14.26
C LEU A 70 0.59 13.76 14.33
N LEU A 71 -0.14 13.18 13.37
CA LEU A 71 -1.61 13.23 13.30
C LEU A 71 -2.30 12.19 14.22
N LYS A 72 -1.54 11.39 14.97
CA LYS A 72 -2.06 10.34 15.87
C LYS A 72 -2.96 9.32 15.16
N ILE A 73 -2.76 9.15 13.85
CA ILE A 73 -3.50 8.18 13.03
C ILE A 73 -2.89 6.78 13.19
N ASN A 74 -1.55 6.71 13.22
CA ASN A 74 -0.74 5.51 13.47
C ASN A 74 -0.98 4.37 12.47
N LEU A 75 -1.44 4.71 11.25
CA LEU A 75 -1.63 3.76 10.15
C LEU A 75 -1.31 4.41 8.81
N VAL A 76 -0.48 3.73 8.02
CA VAL A 76 -0.17 4.09 6.63
C VAL A 76 -0.55 2.94 5.71
N THR A 77 -1.33 3.21 4.66
CA THR A 77 -1.63 2.25 3.61
C THR A 77 -0.75 2.50 2.40
N THR A 78 -0.18 1.43 1.82
CA THR A 78 0.81 1.54 0.75
C THR A 78 0.92 0.25 -0.07
N PHE A 79 1.86 0.19 -1.04
CA PHE A 79 2.26 -1.01 -1.75
C PHE A 79 3.62 -1.52 -1.30
N ILE A 80 3.85 -2.84 -1.45
CA ILE A 80 5.19 -3.41 -1.21
C ILE A 80 6.15 -3.02 -2.33
N GLY A 81 5.65 -2.81 -3.53
CA GLY A 81 6.41 -2.49 -4.73
C GLY A 81 6.80 -3.73 -5.56
N ARG A 82 7.45 -3.50 -6.68
CA ARG A 82 8.01 -4.51 -7.59
C ARG A 82 9.10 -3.92 -8.47
N ASN A 83 10.20 -4.65 -8.61
CA ASN A 83 11.15 -4.47 -9.69
C ASN A 83 10.74 -5.39 -10.85
N LYS A 84 10.34 -4.81 -11.97
CA LYS A 84 9.84 -5.56 -13.15
C LYS A 84 10.90 -6.44 -13.82
N ASN A 85 12.19 -6.14 -13.59
CA ASN A 85 13.31 -6.88 -14.16
C ASN A 85 13.68 -8.13 -13.34
N LEU A 86 13.05 -8.34 -12.20
CA LEU A 86 13.30 -9.46 -11.29
C LEU A 86 12.12 -10.43 -11.28
N ASN A 87 12.41 -11.71 -11.10
CA ASN A 87 11.38 -12.71 -10.79
C ASN A 87 10.79 -12.49 -9.38
N ILE A 88 9.78 -13.27 -9.01
CA ILE A 88 9.09 -13.11 -7.71
C ILE A 88 10.02 -13.40 -6.52
N THR A 89 10.87 -14.42 -6.62
CA THR A 89 11.79 -14.81 -5.53
C THR A 89 12.79 -13.69 -5.24
N ASP A 90 13.41 -13.14 -6.28
CA ASP A 90 14.37 -12.03 -6.15
C ASP A 90 13.69 -10.73 -5.70
N ASN A 91 12.44 -10.48 -6.12
CA ASN A 91 11.64 -9.37 -5.60
C ASN A 91 11.32 -9.51 -4.11
N LEU A 92 11.04 -10.72 -3.63
CA LEU A 92 10.81 -11.00 -2.21
C LEU A 92 12.09 -10.77 -1.38
N GLU A 93 13.25 -11.13 -1.91
CA GLU A 93 14.54 -10.85 -1.28
C GLU A 93 14.82 -9.34 -1.24
N LEU A 94 14.63 -8.65 -2.37
CA LEU A 94 14.74 -7.20 -2.43
C LEU A 94 13.78 -6.51 -1.46
N ALA A 95 12.54 -6.98 -1.37
CA ALA A 95 11.56 -6.46 -0.41
C ALA A 95 12.04 -6.61 1.03
N GLY A 96 12.58 -7.78 1.40
CA GLY A 96 13.16 -8.00 2.73
C GLY A 96 14.23 -6.96 3.08
N ASN A 97 15.13 -6.66 2.14
CA ASN A 97 16.22 -5.71 2.34
C ASN A 97 15.73 -4.25 2.40
N VAL A 98 14.82 -3.86 1.51
CA VAL A 98 14.32 -2.47 1.40
C VAL A 98 13.35 -2.13 2.53
N TRP A 99 12.47 -3.07 2.91
CA TRP A 99 11.42 -2.80 3.88
C TRP A 99 11.88 -2.88 5.33
N LYS A 100 12.95 -3.61 5.62
CA LYS A 100 13.46 -3.72 7.00
C LYS A 100 13.69 -2.35 7.66
N PRO A 101 14.50 -1.44 7.11
CA PRO A 101 14.70 -0.11 7.72
C PRO A 101 13.42 0.75 7.73
N ILE A 102 12.51 0.58 6.77
CA ILE A 102 11.23 1.31 6.76
C ILE A 102 10.36 0.85 7.94
N LEU A 103 10.30 -0.45 8.20
CA LEU A 103 9.55 -1.01 9.32
C LEU A 103 10.16 -0.64 10.66
N GLU A 104 11.48 -0.72 10.81
CA GLU A 104 12.18 -0.27 12.03
C GLU A 104 11.85 1.20 12.36
N TYR A 105 11.81 2.06 11.34
CA TYR A 105 11.38 3.45 11.52
C TYR A 105 9.90 3.58 11.90
N ALA A 106 9.00 2.86 11.22
CA ALA A 106 7.57 2.86 11.53
C ALA A 106 7.30 2.38 12.96
N GLU A 107 7.96 1.31 13.39
CA GLU A 107 7.91 0.77 14.75
C GLU A 107 8.35 1.81 15.78
N SER A 108 9.46 2.52 15.53
CA SER A 108 9.98 3.56 16.44
C SER A 108 8.98 4.70 16.66
N LEU A 109 8.07 4.92 15.72
CA LEU A 109 7.01 5.93 15.76
C LEU A 109 5.64 5.35 16.13
N ASN A 110 5.55 4.04 16.44
CA ASN A 110 4.29 3.33 16.70
C ASN A 110 3.28 3.46 15.54
N VAL A 111 3.76 3.38 14.29
CA VAL A 111 2.94 3.48 13.08
C VAL A 111 2.88 2.11 12.39
N LYS A 112 1.69 1.58 12.18
CA LYS A 112 1.46 0.37 11.41
C LYS A 112 1.47 0.65 9.91
N ILE A 113 1.95 -0.33 9.15
CA ILE A 113 1.98 -0.31 7.69
C ILE A 113 1.03 -1.39 7.16
N ALA A 114 0.07 -0.99 6.34
CA ALA A 114 -0.90 -1.89 5.73
C ALA A 114 -0.69 -1.95 4.20
N ILE A 115 -0.26 -3.11 3.71
CA ILE A 115 0.02 -3.33 2.29
C ILE A 115 -1.26 -3.71 1.55
N GLU A 116 -1.61 -2.96 0.50
CA GLU A 116 -2.76 -3.27 -0.35
C GLU A 116 -2.42 -4.37 -1.36
N ASN A 117 -3.39 -5.23 -1.63
CA ASN A 117 -3.27 -6.33 -2.59
C ASN A 117 -3.61 -5.95 -4.04
N CYS A 118 -3.63 -4.67 -4.37
CA CYS A 118 -3.77 -4.20 -5.74
C CYS A 118 -2.52 -4.54 -6.57
N PRO A 119 -2.63 -5.20 -7.72
CA PRO A 119 -1.48 -5.46 -8.60
C PRO A 119 -0.90 -4.20 -9.25
N MET A 120 -1.61 -3.06 -9.17
CA MET A 120 -1.18 -1.76 -9.69
C MET A 120 -0.95 -1.78 -11.22
N LEU A 121 -1.94 -2.33 -11.93
CA LEU A 121 -1.97 -2.34 -13.40
C LEU A 121 -2.71 -1.10 -13.89
N PHE A 122 -2.00 -0.13 -14.46
CA PHE A 122 -2.58 1.13 -14.93
C PHE A 122 -2.43 1.36 -16.42
N THR A 123 -1.57 0.59 -17.08
CA THR A 123 -1.33 0.64 -18.52
C THR A 123 -1.08 -0.76 -19.06
N GLU A 124 -1.22 -0.95 -20.37
CA GLU A 124 -0.92 -2.19 -21.05
C GLU A 124 0.55 -2.61 -20.88
N ASP A 125 1.46 -1.63 -20.76
CA ASP A 125 2.89 -1.85 -20.56
C ASP A 125 3.23 -2.45 -19.17
N GLU A 126 2.31 -2.40 -18.23
CA GLU A 126 2.49 -2.93 -16.88
C GLU A 126 2.04 -4.39 -16.74
N TRP A 127 1.36 -4.92 -17.76
CA TRP A 127 0.99 -6.34 -17.81
C TRP A 127 2.17 -7.22 -18.25
N PRO A 128 2.30 -8.46 -17.69
CA PRO A 128 1.47 -9.08 -16.65
C PRO A 128 1.90 -8.74 -15.22
N GLY A 129 2.87 -7.92 -15.04
CA GLY A 129 3.56 -7.82 -13.77
C GLY A 129 3.02 -6.80 -12.78
N GLY A 130 2.57 -5.64 -13.28
CA GLY A 130 2.25 -4.52 -12.39
C GLY A 130 3.43 -4.00 -11.59
N LYS A 131 3.15 -3.14 -10.61
CA LYS A 131 4.17 -2.50 -9.75
C LYS A 131 4.06 -2.89 -8.28
N ASN A 132 3.36 -3.98 -7.98
CA ASN A 132 3.19 -4.50 -6.63
C ASN A 132 3.18 -6.03 -6.65
N ILE A 133 4.00 -6.66 -5.82
CA ILE A 133 4.04 -8.13 -5.72
C ILE A 133 3.07 -8.70 -4.69
N ALA A 134 2.57 -7.91 -3.75
CA ALA A 134 1.75 -8.39 -2.63
C ALA A 134 0.29 -8.71 -3.02
N VAL A 135 0.09 -9.43 -4.11
CA VAL A 135 -1.22 -9.63 -4.75
C VAL A 135 -1.93 -10.94 -4.36
N SER A 136 -1.30 -11.79 -3.59
CA SER A 136 -1.85 -13.11 -3.26
C SER A 136 -1.45 -13.62 -1.88
N PRO A 137 -2.25 -14.51 -1.27
CA PRO A 137 -1.93 -15.15 0.01
C PRO A 137 -0.59 -15.87 0.03
N ALA A 138 -0.19 -16.48 -1.08
CA ALA A 138 1.11 -17.14 -1.20
C ALA A 138 2.28 -16.15 -1.01
N ILE A 139 2.18 -14.99 -1.64
CA ILE A 139 3.18 -13.92 -1.49
C ILE A 139 3.14 -13.33 -0.07
N TRP A 140 1.96 -13.14 0.53
CA TRP A 140 1.84 -12.61 1.88
C TRP A 140 2.53 -13.49 2.93
N ARG A 141 2.38 -14.83 2.82
CA ARG A 141 3.08 -15.77 3.72
C ARG A 141 4.60 -15.58 3.65
N GLU A 142 5.13 -15.45 2.44
CA GLU A 142 6.56 -15.24 2.22
C GLU A 142 7.04 -13.86 2.70
N LEU A 143 6.23 -12.81 2.51
CA LEU A 143 6.54 -11.47 3.01
C LEU A 143 6.58 -11.46 4.55
N PHE A 144 5.55 -11.98 5.22
CA PHE A 144 5.50 -12.00 6.69
C PHE A 144 6.57 -12.90 7.31
N LYS A 145 7.00 -13.95 6.60
CA LYS A 145 8.14 -14.77 7.02
C LYS A 145 9.46 -13.99 6.94
N ARG A 146 9.67 -13.17 5.91
CA ARG A 146 10.88 -12.38 5.71
C ARG A 146 10.90 -11.10 6.52
N LEU A 147 9.76 -10.55 6.80
CA LEU A 147 9.52 -9.30 7.54
C LEU A 147 8.60 -9.58 8.74
N PRO A 148 9.10 -10.27 9.77
CA PRO A 148 8.31 -10.71 10.94
C PRO A 148 8.08 -9.55 11.90
N SER A 149 7.30 -8.55 11.48
CA SER A 149 6.95 -7.37 12.27
C SER A 149 5.46 -7.36 12.60
N GLU A 150 5.12 -6.97 13.83
CA GLU A 150 3.73 -6.71 14.25
C GLU A 150 3.18 -5.41 13.67
N TYR A 151 4.05 -4.58 13.09
CA TYR A 151 3.69 -3.33 12.43
C TYR A 151 3.47 -3.49 10.91
N LEU A 152 3.71 -4.68 10.35
CA LEU A 152 3.39 -5.00 8.96
C LEU A 152 2.12 -5.84 8.87
N GLY A 153 1.15 -5.37 8.08
CA GLY A 153 -0.11 -6.07 7.83
C GLY A 153 -0.67 -5.72 6.46
N LEU A 154 -1.96 -5.95 6.30
CA LEU A 154 -2.67 -5.83 5.03
C LEU A 154 -3.70 -4.69 5.08
N ASN A 155 -3.80 -3.97 3.99
CA ASN A 155 -4.98 -3.21 3.59
C ASN A 155 -5.73 -4.09 2.57
N PHE A 156 -6.70 -4.85 3.04
CA PHE A 156 -7.35 -5.88 2.24
C PHE A 156 -8.41 -5.29 1.33
N ASP A 157 -8.25 -5.50 0.02
CA ASP A 157 -9.21 -5.12 -1.00
C ASP A 157 -9.74 -6.37 -1.73
N PRO A 158 -10.95 -6.84 -1.42
CA PRO A 158 -11.51 -8.05 -2.02
C PRO A 158 -11.74 -7.91 -3.53
N SER A 159 -11.92 -6.70 -4.04
CA SER A 159 -12.19 -6.49 -5.46
C SER A 159 -11.09 -7.02 -6.36
N HIS A 160 -9.83 -6.91 -5.91
CA HIS A 160 -8.68 -7.41 -6.66
C HIS A 160 -8.59 -8.94 -6.71
N PHE A 161 -9.29 -9.65 -5.85
CA PHE A 161 -9.39 -11.11 -5.90
C PHE A 161 -10.50 -11.56 -6.84
N ILE A 162 -11.63 -10.86 -6.84
CA ILE A 162 -12.82 -11.25 -7.60
C ILE A 162 -12.55 -11.32 -9.10
N TRP A 163 -11.92 -10.29 -9.69
CA TRP A 163 -11.61 -10.30 -11.13
C TRP A 163 -10.52 -11.31 -11.52
N GLN A 164 -9.69 -11.75 -10.56
CA GLN A 164 -8.71 -12.81 -10.73
C GLN A 164 -9.28 -14.21 -10.43
N GLU A 165 -10.56 -14.32 -10.09
CA GLU A 165 -11.22 -15.57 -9.68
C GLU A 165 -10.58 -16.25 -8.47
N MET A 166 -10.00 -15.45 -7.57
CA MET A 166 -9.43 -15.94 -6.31
C MET A 166 -10.46 -15.93 -5.19
N ASP A 167 -10.35 -16.88 -4.27
CA ASP A 167 -11.14 -16.88 -3.04
C ASP A 167 -10.74 -15.69 -2.14
N TYR A 168 -11.67 -14.78 -1.93
CA TYR A 168 -11.46 -13.60 -1.09
C TYR A 168 -11.93 -13.79 0.36
N ILE A 169 -12.59 -14.90 0.66
CA ILE A 169 -13.10 -15.21 2.02
C ILE A 169 -12.02 -15.90 2.86
N ARG A 170 -11.38 -16.95 2.30
CA ARG A 170 -10.36 -17.72 3.01
C ARG A 170 -9.23 -16.86 3.59
N PRO A 171 -8.67 -15.88 2.86
CA PRO A 171 -7.62 -15.02 3.40
C PRO A 171 -8.04 -14.18 4.61
N LEU A 172 -9.32 -13.83 4.74
CA LEU A 172 -9.82 -13.10 5.91
C LEU A 172 -9.63 -13.91 7.20
N TYR A 173 -9.84 -15.21 7.15
CA TYR A 173 -9.64 -16.08 8.30
C TYR A 173 -8.16 -16.36 8.55
N GLU A 174 -7.38 -16.60 7.49
CA GLU A 174 -5.96 -16.94 7.61
C GLU A 174 -5.12 -15.75 8.12
N PHE A 175 -5.41 -14.53 7.65
CA PHE A 175 -4.63 -13.33 7.95
C PHE A 175 -5.37 -12.34 8.88
N LYS A 176 -6.39 -12.78 9.62
CA LYS A 176 -7.23 -11.92 10.46
C LYS A 176 -6.44 -10.97 11.37
N ASP A 177 -5.33 -11.45 11.94
CA ASP A 177 -4.50 -10.69 12.88
C ASP A 177 -3.52 -9.74 12.15
N LYS A 178 -3.44 -9.84 10.82
CA LYS A 178 -2.62 -9.00 9.95
C LYS A 178 -3.44 -8.03 9.09
N ILE A 179 -4.76 -8.09 9.12
CA ILE A 179 -5.62 -7.14 8.40
C ILE A 179 -5.80 -5.91 9.28
N PHE A 180 -5.14 -4.81 8.91
CA PHE A 180 -5.19 -3.54 9.65
C PHE A 180 -6.18 -2.55 9.05
N HIS A 181 -6.47 -2.68 7.77
CA HIS A 181 -7.39 -1.81 7.04
C HIS A 181 -8.07 -2.58 5.91
N VAL A 182 -9.20 -2.09 5.43
CA VAL A 182 -9.98 -2.72 4.35
C VAL A 182 -10.46 -1.65 3.38
N HIS A 183 -10.36 -1.92 2.09
CA HIS A 183 -11.09 -1.18 1.07
C HIS A 183 -12.40 -1.91 0.75
N TYR A 184 -13.52 -1.33 1.13
CA TYR A 184 -14.84 -1.82 0.73
C TYR A 184 -15.15 -1.33 -0.69
N LYS A 185 -14.80 -2.14 -1.66
CA LYS A 185 -15.15 -1.93 -3.06
C LYS A 185 -16.07 -3.04 -3.54
N ASP A 186 -17.08 -2.67 -4.31
CA ASP A 186 -17.86 -3.60 -5.11
C ASP A 186 -17.28 -3.73 -6.51
N ILE A 187 -17.47 -4.89 -7.14
CA ILE A 187 -17.01 -5.17 -8.49
C ILE A 187 -18.01 -6.07 -9.22
N ARG A 188 -18.37 -5.66 -10.43
CA ARG A 188 -19.11 -6.48 -11.37
C ARG A 188 -18.18 -6.95 -12.47
N VAL A 189 -18.08 -8.26 -12.63
CA VAL A 189 -17.34 -8.86 -13.74
C VAL A 189 -18.29 -9.08 -14.92
N ASP A 190 -18.05 -8.40 -16.03
CA ASP A 190 -18.70 -8.69 -17.29
C ASP A 190 -18.01 -9.90 -17.94
N LYS A 191 -18.69 -11.06 -17.86
CA LYS A 191 -18.13 -12.32 -18.33
C LYS A 191 -18.00 -12.37 -19.85
N GLU A 192 -18.91 -11.75 -20.58
CA GLU A 192 -18.86 -11.71 -22.06
C GLU A 192 -17.70 -10.85 -22.53
N ALA A 193 -17.61 -9.62 -22.05
CA ALA A 193 -16.47 -8.75 -22.34
C ALA A 193 -15.14 -9.39 -21.94
N ARG A 194 -15.07 -10.03 -20.77
CA ARG A 194 -13.86 -10.71 -20.31
C ARG A 194 -13.45 -11.88 -21.25
N ASN A 195 -14.40 -12.60 -21.82
CA ASN A 195 -14.10 -13.68 -22.77
C ASN A 195 -13.56 -13.15 -24.10
N GLU A 196 -13.92 -11.93 -24.48
CA GLU A 196 -13.48 -11.33 -25.74
C GLU A 196 -12.13 -10.60 -25.60
N VAL A 197 -11.92 -9.85 -24.50
CA VAL A 197 -10.77 -8.95 -24.38
C VAL A 197 -9.89 -9.25 -23.15
N GLY A 198 -10.23 -10.24 -22.34
CA GLY A 198 -9.50 -10.57 -21.12
C GLY A 198 -9.85 -9.65 -19.94
N VAL A 199 -8.88 -9.43 -19.07
CA VAL A 199 -9.07 -8.64 -17.83
C VAL A 199 -8.47 -7.24 -17.87
N LEU A 200 -7.92 -6.86 -19.03
CA LEU A 200 -7.35 -5.53 -19.27
C LEU A 200 -8.12 -4.79 -20.34
#